data_7273820187fa393de3b2dfd8931c9020
#
_entry.id   7273820187fa393de3b2dfd8931c9020
#
_cell.length_a   1.000
_cell.length_b   1.000
_cell.length_c   1.000
_cell.angle_alpha   90.00
_cell.angle_beta   90.00
_cell.angle_gamma   90.00
#
_symmetry.space_group_name_H-M   'P 1'
#
loop_
_entity.id
_entity.type
_entity.pdbx_description
1 polymer ?
#
loop_
_entity_poly.entity_id
_entity_poly.type
_entity_poly.pdbx_seq_one_letter_code
_entity_poly.pdbx_strand_id
1 'polypeptide(L)'
;MALLGLPVWLEGPFTPQHAGMLLMMASIGIVTSHVLRACFIEWRWMELRMDKLLLRLIVGAVVLGIVAGILQAGIHDAAFPSAERVLGGGGRRLVEILLSWVLQLFVWAVAYVAYHYFIRSRLEELRALRLETANREGQLANLRSQLNPHFMFNALNSIRALIEEDPDRAKRSITLLSAILRNAMATVKRRTVPLGEEIDMVRSYLGMEAMRYEERLHVRFD
;
A
#
# COMPACT_ATOMS: atom_id res chain seq x y z
N MET A 1 35.22 -32.48 -14.45
CA MET A 1 33.95 -32.00 -13.89
C MET A 1 34.22 -30.71 -13.13
N ALA A 2 34.08 -29.56 -13.77
CA ALA A 2 34.14 -28.24 -13.13
C ALA A 2 32.88 -27.49 -13.57
N LEU A 3 31.75 -27.93 -13.03
CA LEU A 3 30.46 -27.29 -13.15
C LEU A 3 30.27 -26.42 -11.91
N LEU A 4 30.31 -25.11 -12.08
CA LEU A 4 30.27 -24.00 -11.15
C LEU A 4 31.71 -23.51 -10.86
N GLY A 5 32.11 -22.41 -11.50
CA GLY A 5 33.36 -21.72 -11.27
C GLY A 5 33.50 -21.16 -9.85
N LEU A 6 33.53 -22.07 -8.88
CA LEU A 6 34.01 -21.75 -7.54
C LEU A 6 35.50 -21.42 -7.67
N PRO A 7 35.91 -20.26 -7.21
CA PRO A 7 37.30 -19.83 -7.37
C PRO A 7 38.24 -20.82 -6.69
N VAL A 8 39.31 -21.15 -7.41
CA VAL A 8 40.37 -22.12 -7.06
C VAL A 8 40.97 -21.94 -5.66
N TRP A 9 40.75 -20.80 -5.03
CA TRP A 9 41.23 -20.49 -3.67
C TRP A 9 40.42 -21.12 -2.54
N LEU A 10 39.31 -21.83 -2.84
CA LEU A 10 38.61 -22.62 -1.83
C LEU A 10 39.25 -24.01 -1.58
N GLU A 11 40.22 -24.40 -2.40
CA GLU A 11 40.92 -25.69 -2.31
C GLU A 11 42.19 -25.64 -1.45
N GLY A 12 42.60 -24.43 -0.92
CA GLY A 12 43.83 -24.25 -0.12
C GLY A 12 43.61 -23.54 1.19
N PRO A 13 44.63 -23.48 2.07
CA PRO A 13 44.52 -22.74 3.34
C PRO A 13 44.29 -21.25 3.08
N PHE A 14 43.35 -20.67 3.84
CA PHE A 14 43.01 -19.24 3.75
C PHE A 14 44.24 -18.36 4.10
N THR A 15 44.68 -17.58 3.12
CA THR A 15 45.85 -16.71 3.28
C THR A 15 45.46 -15.23 3.42
N PRO A 16 46.30 -14.36 3.99
CA PRO A 16 46.04 -12.91 4.03
C PRO A 16 45.77 -12.29 2.67
N GLN A 17 46.33 -12.86 1.57
CA GLN A 17 46.07 -12.43 0.20
C GLN A 17 44.61 -12.69 -0.22
N HIS A 18 44.05 -13.83 0.18
CA HIS A 18 42.63 -14.13 -0.08
C HIS A 18 41.70 -13.16 0.65
N ALA A 19 42.04 -12.78 1.90
CA ALA A 19 41.30 -11.76 2.64
C ALA A 19 41.34 -10.40 1.95
N GLY A 20 42.52 -9.97 1.47
CA GLY A 20 42.68 -8.72 0.72
C GLY A 20 41.83 -8.71 -0.57
N MET A 21 41.82 -9.81 -1.34
CA MET A 21 40.99 -9.95 -2.53
C MET A 21 39.49 -9.87 -2.21
N LEU A 22 39.02 -10.54 -1.18
CA LEU A 22 37.62 -10.49 -0.78
C LEU A 22 37.19 -9.09 -0.36
N LEU A 23 38.01 -8.39 0.44
CA LEU A 23 37.76 -7.00 0.83
C LEU A 23 37.70 -6.05 -0.39
N MET A 24 38.61 -6.23 -1.32
CA MET A 24 38.61 -5.47 -2.56
C MET A 24 37.34 -5.71 -3.37
N MET A 25 36.95 -6.96 -3.59
CA MET A 25 35.71 -7.32 -4.31
C MET A 25 34.47 -6.76 -3.59
N ALA A 26 34.40 -6.89 -2.28
CA ALA A 26 33.29 -6.34 -1.48
C ALA A 26 33.22 -4.81 -1.62
N SER A 27 34.34 -4.11 -1.57
CA SER A 27 34.38 -2.64 -1.71
C SER A 27 33.92 -2.19 -3.09
N ILE A 28 34.38 -2.83 -4.16
CA ILE A 28 33.94 -2.56 -5.54
C ILE A 28 32.44 -2.85 -5.66
N GLY A 29 31.96 -3.96 -5.10
CA GLY A 29 30.54 -4.34 -5.12
C GLY A 29 29.63 -3.33 -4.41
N ILE A 30 30.05 -2.85 -3.23
CA ILE A 30 29.34 -1.82 -2.50
C ILE A 30 29.26 -0.52 -3.32
N VAL A 31 30.38 -0.04 -3.84
CA VAL A 31 30.42 1.21 -4.60
C VAL A 31 29.54 1.11 -5.85
N THR A 32 29.70 0.04 -6.63
CA THR A 32 28.92 -0.13 -7.88
C THR A 32 27.43 -0.32 -7.64
N SER A 33 27.03 -1.02 -6.57
CA SER A 33 25.63 -1.14 -6.19
C SER A 33 25.04 0.20 -5.73
N HIS A 34 25.82 1.03 -5.03
CA HIS A 34 25.38 2.39 -4.65
C HIS A 34 25.27 3.30 -5.87
N VAL A 35 26.19 3.23 -6.82
CA VAL A 35 26.08 3.99 -8.08
C VAL A 35 24.84 3.57 -8.85
N LEU A 36 24.61 2.27 -8.99
CA LEU A 36 23.41 1.77 -9.68
C LEU A 36 22.13 2.23 -8.98
N ARG A 37 22.09 2.17 -7.65
CA ARG A 37 20.98 2.70 -6.85
C ARG A 37 20.77 4.20 -7.09
N ALA A 38 21.83 5.00 -7.14
CA ALA A 38 21.74 6.42 -7.43
C ALA A 38 21.10 6.66 -8.81
N CYS A 39 21.49 5.88 -9.84
CA CYS A 39 20.87 5.93 -11.16
C CYS A 39 19.37 5.60 -11.12
N PHE A 40 18.95 4.61 -10.33
CA PHE A 40 17.54 4.29 -10.14
C PHE A 40 16.73 5.48 -9.59
N ILE A 41 17.29 6.18 -8.60
CA ILE A 41 16.64 7.30 -7.92
C ILE A 41 16.63 8.54 -8.80
N GLU A 42 17.81 8.98 -9.26
CA GLU A 42 18.00 10.24 -10.01
C GLU A 42 17.23 10.25 -11.34
N TRP A 43 17.28 9.13 -12.05
CA TRP A 43 16.63 9.01 -13.36
C TRP A 43 15.23 8.40 -13.28
N ARG A 44 14.67 8.25 -12.07
CA ARG A 44 13.30 7.77 -11.82
C ARG A 44 12.94 6.51 -12.59
N TRP A 45 13.84 5.53 -12.64
CA TRP A 45 13.67 4.30 -13.43
C TRP A 45 12.42 3.51 -13.04
N MET A 46 12.00 3.59 -11.77
CA MET A 46 10.83 2.90 -11.25
C MET A 46 9.48 3.43 -11.79
N GLU A 47 9.49 4.59 -12.46
CA GLU A 47 8.28 5.17 -13.09
C GLU A 47 8.16 4.81 -14.57
N LEU A 48 9.18 4.14 -15.12
CA LEU A 48 9.20 3.75 -16.53
C LEU A 48 8.30 2.53 -16.78
N ARG A 49 7.88 2.41 -18.04
CA ARG A 49 7.25 1.17 -18.52
C ARG A 49 8.25 0.02 -18.46
N MET A 50 7.74 -1.20 -18.27
CA MET A 50 8.57 -2.40 -18.05
C MET A 50 9.57 -2.67 -19.17
N ASP A 51 9.19 -2.41 -20.42
CA ASP A 51 10.07 -2.54 -21.59
C ASP A 51 11.32 -1.65 -21.50
N LYS A 52 11.11 -0.37 -21.15
CA LYS A 52 12.20 0.60 -20.97
C LYS A 52 13.01 0.35 -19.69
N LEU A 53 12.36 -0.11 -18.63
CA LEU A 53 13.02 -0.48 -17.38
C LEU A 53 13.99 -1.64 -17.60
N LEU A 54 13.54 -2.73 -18.25
CA LEU A 54 14.37 -3.90 -18.56
C LEU A 54 15.58 -3.53 -19.42
N LEU A 55 15.39 -2.71 -20.44
CA LEU A 55 16.51 -2.25 -21.27
C LEU A 55 17.56 -1.49 -20.46
N ARG A 56 17.12 -0.56 -19.60
CA ARG A 56 18.03 0.23 -18.74
C ARG A 56 18.73 -0.63 -17.70
N LEU A 57 18.04 -1.63 -17.13
CA LEU A 57 18.62 -2.61 -16.21
C LEU A 57 19.77 -3.37 -16.88
N ILE A 58 19.53 -3.89 -18.08
CA ILE A 58 20.54 -4.65 -18.83
C ILE A 58 21.73 -3.74 -19.15
N VAL A 59 21.48 -2.57 -19.72
CA VAL A 59 22.54 -1.62 -20.09
C VAL A 59 23.31 -1.16 -18.86
N GLY A 60 22.64 -0.82 -17.76
CA GLY A 60 23.28 -0.42 -16.52
C GLY A 60 24.15 -1.52 -15.89
N ALA A 61 23.64 -2.75 -15.85
CA ALA A 61 24.39 -3.90 -15.34
C ALA A 61 25.63 -4.20 -16.23
N VAL A 62 25.48 -4.13 -17.55
CA VAL A 62 26.60 -4.36 -18.48
C VAL A 62 27.66 -3.26 -18.33
N VAL A 63 27.28 -2.00 -18.38
CA VAL A 63 28.24 -0.88 -18.30
C VAL A 63 28.95 -0.89 -16.95
N LEU A 64 28.23 -0.94 -15.85
CA LEU A 64 28.84 -0.95 -14.51
C LEU A 64 29.59 -2.25 -14.23
N GLY A 65 29.13 -3.38 -14.75
CA GLY A 65 29.83 -4.66 -14.62
C GLY A 65 31.17 -4.67 -15.35
N ILE A 66 31.23 -4.09 -16.55
CA ILE A 66 32.49 -3.92 -17.28
C ILE A 66 33.46 -3.00 -16.52
N VAL A 67 32.96 -1.86 -16.02
CA VAL A 67 33.80 -0.91 -15.23
C VAL A 67 34.32 -1.60 -13.97
N ALA A 68 33.46 -2.29 -13.21
CA ALA A 68 33.84 -3.03 -12.01
C ALA A 68 34.88 -4.12 -12.28
N GLY A 69 34.68 -4.88 -13.36
CA GLY A 69 35.60 -5.96 -13.74
C GLY A 69 36.98 -5.44 -14.19
N ILE A 70 37.03 -4.35 -14.96
CA ILE A 70 38.30 -3.72 -15.36
C ILE A 70 39.02 -3.15 -14.13
N LEU A 71 38.27 -2.49 -13.23
CA LEU A 71 38.82 -1.95 -11.99
C LEU A 71 39.39 -3.06 -11.09
N GLN A 72 38.67 -4.16 -10.92
CA GLN A 72 39.15 -5.34 -10.19
C GLN A 72 40.43 -5.90 -10.83
N ALA A 73 40.45 -6.10 -12.14
CA ALA A 73 41.62 -6.64 -12.84
C ALA A 73 42.84 -5.72 -12.70
N GLY A 74 42.68 -4.40 -12.82
CA GLY A 74 43.76 -3.43 -12.64
C GLY A 74 44.30 -3.39 -11.22
N ILE A 75 43.43 -3.38 -10.21
CA ILE A 75 43.87 -3.41 -8.80
C ILE A 75 44.56 -4.75 -8.47
N HIS A 76 44.00 -5.86 -8.97
CA HIS A 76 44.63 -7.18 -8.80
C HIS A 76 46.06 -7.21 -9.34
N ASP A 77 46.27 -6.77 -10.58
CA ASP A 77 47.58 -6.79 -11.24
C ASP A 77 48.60 -5.83 -10.54
N ALA A 78 48.08 -4.73 -9.95
CA ALA A 78 48.92 -3.78 -9.22
C ALA A 78 49.26 -4.28 -7.79
N ALA A 79 48.31 -4.88 -7.09
CA ALA A 79 48.48 -5.30 -5.68
C ALA A 79 49.19 -6.66 -5.56
N PHE A 80 49.11 -7.52 -6.55
CA PHE A 80 49.66 -8.88 -6.54
C PHE A 80 50.57 -9.16 -7.76
N PRO A 81 51.70 -8.48 -7.87
CA PRO A 81 52.58 -8.59 -9.06
C PRO A 81 53.22 -9.97 -9.21
N SER A 82 53.23 -10.80 -8.18
CA SER A 82 53.71 -12.20 -8.21
C SER A 82 52.64 -13.19 -8.68
N ALA A 83 51.35 -12.76 -8.76
CA ALA A 83 50.29 -13.57 -9.30
C ALA A 83 50.24 -13.49 -10.86
N GLU A 84 49.53 -14.43 -11.50
CA GLU A 84 49.31 -14.37 -12.92
C GLU A 84 48.50 -13.12 -13.28
N ARG A 85 49.04 -12.29 -14.16
CA ARG A 85 48.43 -11.05 -14.61
C ARG A 85 47.09 -11.31 -15.31
N VAL A 86 46.06 -10.58 -14.92
CA VAL A 86 44.71 -10.69 -15.48
C VAL A 86 44.62 -9.94 -16.82
N LEU A 87 45.16 -8.71 -16.85
CA LEU A 87 45.10 -7.85 -18.04
C LEU A 87 46.09 -8.27 -19.14
N GLY A 88 47.19 -8.95 -18.79
CA GLY A 88 48.23 -9.39 -19.73
C GLY A 88 48.34 -10.91 -19.93
N GLY A 89 47.65 -11.72 -19.13
CA GLY A 89 47.83 -13.17 -19.02
C GLY A 89 46.87 -14.05 -19.84
N GLY A 90 46.09 -13.47 -20.72
CA GLY A 90 45.10 -14.22 -21.52
C GLY A 90 43.67 -13.76 -21.28
N GLY A 91 42.96 -13.48 -22.36
CA GLY A 91 41.64 -12.85 -22.34
C GLY A 91 40.54 -13.64 -21.59
N ARG A 92 40.73 -14.94 -21.34
CA ARG A 92 39.73 -15.80 -20.71
C ARG A 92 39.41 -15.39 -19.27
N ARG A 93 40.42 -15.15 -18.43
CA ARG A 93 40.20 -14.72 -17.03
C ARG A 93 39.50 -13.36 -16.95
N LEU A 94 39.93 -12.42 -17.82
CA LEU A 94 39.28 -11.12 -17.89
C LEU A 94 37.80 -11.26 -18.26
N VAL A 95 37.48 -12.08 -19.27
CA VAL A 95 36.09 -12.35 -19.67
C VAL A 95 35.27 -12.96 -18.52
N GLU A 96 35.83 -13.94 -17.80
CA GLU A 96 35.17 -14.56 -16.63
C GLU A 96 34.87 -13.53 -15.54
N ILE A 97 35.80 -12.61 -15.22
CA ILE A 97 35.61 -11.54 -14.26
C ILE A 97 34.54 -10.56 -14.74
N LEU A 98 34.57 -10.12 -15.97
CA LEU A 98 33.57 -9.20 -16.53
C LEU A 98 32.17 -9.82 -16.51
N LEU A 99 32.01 -11.06 -16.93
CA LEU A 99 30.75 -11.77 -16.93
C LEU A 99 30.20 -11.94 -15.50
N SER A 100 31.08 -12.27 -14.55
CA SER A 100 30.65 -12.43 -13.12
C SER A 100 30.10 -11.12 -12.54
N TRP A 101 30.76 -9.98 -12.79
CA TRP A 101 30.28 -8.67 -12.34
C TRP A 101 28.98 -8.26 -13.02
N VAL A 102 28.84 -8.47 -14.32
CA VAL A 102 27.60 -8.17 -15.05
C VAL A 102 26.45 -8.99 -14.47
N LEU A 103 26.65 -10.30 -14.29
CA LEU A 103 25.64 -11.19 -13.73
C LEU A 103 25.26 -10.79 -12.30
N GLN A 104 26.26 -10.50 -11.45
CA GLN A 104 26.03 -10.10 -10.05
C GLN A 104 25.25 -8.81 -9.95
N LEU A 105 25.62 -7.78 -10.72
CA LEU A 105 24.89 -6.50 -10.75
C LEU A 105 23.51 -6.64 -11.34
N PHE A 106 23.33 -7.49 -12.34
CA PHE A 106 22.02 -7.78 -12.91
C PHE A 106 21.09 -8.45 -11.87
N VAL A 107 21.57 -9.49 -11.19
CA VAL A 107 20.80 -10.17 -10.12
C VAL A 107 20.44 -9.18 -9.00
N TRP A 108 21.41 -8.36 -8.59
CA TRP A 108 21.16 -7.32 -7.58
C TRP A 108 20.10 -6.31 -8.05
N ALA A 109 20.19 -5.85 -9.30
CA ALA A 109 19.24 -4.90 -9.86
C ALA A 109 17.82 -5.49 -9.96
N VAL A 110 17.69 -6.76 -10.37
CA VAL A 110 16.41 -7.47 -10.38
C VAL A 110 15.84 -7.61 -8.98
N ALA A 111 16.66 -8.01 -8.00
CA ALA A 111 16.24 -8.10 -6.59
C ALA A 111 15.80 -6.74 -6.05
N TYR A 112 16.52 -5.66 -6.36
CA TYR A 112 16.18 -4.29 -5.99
C TYR A 112 14.83 -3.87 -6.55
N VAL A 113 14.60 -4.09 -7.85
CA VAL A 113 13.33 -3.77 -8.49
C VAL A 113 12.19 -4.60 -7.88
N ALA A 114 12.39 -5.92 -7.72
CA ALA A 114 11.37 -6.81 -7.13
C ALA A 114 10.99 -6.37 -5.72
N TYR A 115 11.97 -6.01 -4.88
CA TYR A 115 11.74 -5.49 -3.54
C TYR A 115 10.89 -4.21 -3.57
N HIS A 116 11.23 -3.24 -4.41
CA HIS A 116 10.49 -1.99 -4.52
C HIS A 116 9.07 -2.19 -5.05
N TYR A 117 8.87 -3.05 -6.04
CA TYR A 117 7.53 -3.41 -6.52
C TYR A 117 6.70 -4.08 -5.42
N PHE A 118 7.30 -5.00 -4.67
CA PHE A 118 6.62 -5.65 -3.56
C PHE A 118 6.17 -4.65 -2.48
N ILE A 119 7.08 -3.77 -2.06
CA ILE A 119 6.74 -2.73 -1.05
C ILE A 119 5.66 -1.79 -1.58
N ARG A 120 5.75 -1.36 -2.84
CA ARG A 120 4.75 -0.48 -3.45
C ARG A 120 3.37 -1.13 -3.51
N SER A 121 3.31 -2.39 -3.95
CA SER A 121 2.06 -3.16 -3.99
C SER A 121 1.42 -3.29 -2.60
N ARG A 122 2.23 -3.58 -1.57
CA ARG A 122 1.75 -3.64 -0.17
C ARG A 122 1.22 -2.31 0.34
N LEU A 123 1.88 -1.20 0.00
CA LEU A 123 1.41 0.13 0.39
C LEU A 123 0.10 0.50 -0.30
N GLU A 124 -0.07 0.14 -1.58
CA GLU A 124 -1.33 0.36 -2.32
C GLU A 124 -2.48 -0.49 -1.75
N GLU A 125 -2.23 -1.75 -1.40
CA GLU A 125 -3.19 -2.62 -0.72
C GLU A 125 -3.65 -2.04 0.63
N LEU A 126 -2.70 -1.60 1.46
CA LEU A 126 -3.00 -0.97 2.74
C LEU A 126 -3.79 0.34 2.59
N ARG A 127 -3.50 1.14 1.56
CA ARG A 127 -4.27 2.36 1.25
C ARG A 127 -5.70 2.02 0.84
N ALA A 128 -5.88 1.02 0.00
CA ALA A 128 -7.21 0.57 -0.42
C ALA A 128 -8.05 0.09 0.76
N LEU A 129 -7.47 -0.72 1.66
CA LEU A 129 -8.14 -1.19 2.88
C LEU A 129 -8.52 -0.03 3.82
N ARG A 130 -7.63 0.96 3.99
CA ARG A 130 -7.94 2.15 4.81
C ARG A 130 -9.09 2.97 4.24
N LEU A 131 -9.11 3.17 2.92
CA LEU A 131 -10.19 3.88 2.24
C LEU A 131 -11.52 3.14 2.37
N GLU A 132 -11.51 1.81 2.25
CA GLU A 132 -12.71 0.97 2.45
C GLU A 132 -13.23 1.09 3.89
N THR A 133 -12.34 1.00 4.88
CA THR A 133 -12.70 1.14 6.30
C THR A 133 -13.30 2.53 6.57
N ALA A 134 -12.64 3.60 6.12
CA ALA A 134 -13.14 4.97 6.30
C ALA A 134 -14.50 5.18 5.62
N ASN A 135 -14.72 4.57 4.44
CA ASN A 135 -16.00 4.62 3.76
C ASN A 135 -17.10 3.90 4.55
N ARG A 136 -16.81 2.71 5.11
CA ARG A 136 -17.74 1.98 5.98
C ARG A 136 -18.07 2.74 7.25
N GLU A 137 -17.07 3.34 7.90
CA GLU A 137 -17.28 4.20 9.08
C GLU A 137 -18.12 5.42 8.75
N GLY A 138 -17.88 6.09 7.63
CA GLY A 138 -18.68 7.19 7.12
C GLY A 138 -20.15 6.78 6.86
N GLN A 139 -20.37 5.62 6.27
CA GLN A 139 -21.72 5.07 6.08
C GLN A 139 -22.42 4.80 7.41
N LEU A 140 -21.72 4.21 8.41
CA LEU A 140 -22.26 3.96 9.73
C LEU A 140 -22.57 5.27 10.48
N ALA A 141 -21.71 6.27 10.38
CA ALA A 141 -21.91 7.58 10.98
C ALA A 141 -23.14 8.29 10.37
N ASN A 142 -23.28 8.24 9.04
CA ASN A 142 -24.44 8.77 8.34
C ASN A 142 -25.74 8.06 8.77
N LEU A 143 -25.69 6.72 8.87
CA LEU A 143 -26.80 5.92 9.37
C LEU A 143 -27.23 6.34 10.79
N ARG A 144 -26.27 6.50 11.69
CA ARG A 144 -26.53 6.95 13.07
C ARG A 144 -27.12 8.37 13.11
N SER A 145 -26.67 9.27 12.23
CA SER A 145 -27.18 10.64 12.18
C SER A 145 -28.63 10.71 11.67
N GLN A 146 -29.02 9.82 10.76
CA GLN A 146 -30.38 9.74 10.24
C GLN A 146 -31.41 9.32 11.31
N LEU A 147 -30.98 8.55 12.32
CA LEU A 147 -31.87 8.14 13.39
C LEU A 147 -32.15 9.25 14.43
N ASN A 148 -31.51 10.42 14.32
CA ASN A 148 -31.60 11.53 15.27
C ASN A 148 -31.77 11.06 16.73
N PRO A 149 -30.68 10.70 17.45
CA PRO A 149 -30.80 10.13 18.81
C PRO A 149 -31.56 11.00 19.78
N HIS A 150 -31.42 12.32 19.64
CA HIS A 150 -32.10 13.28 20.49
C HIS A 150 -33.64 13.24 20.32
N PHE A 151 -34.10 13.12 19.04
CA PHE A 151 -35.53 12.91 18.77
C PHE A 151 -36.03 11.62 19.41
N MET A 152 -35.28 10.51 19.26
CA MET A 152 -35.64 9.22 19.84
C MET A 152 -35.80 9.27 21.36
N PHE A 153 -34.83 9.87 22.07
CA PHE A 153 -34.90 10.03 23.52
C PHE A 153 -36.08 10.88 23.93
N ASN A 154 -36.38 11.97 23.24
CA ASN A 154 -37.50 12.84 23.52
C ASN A 154 -38.84 12.12 23.27
N ALA A 155 -38.95 11.39 22.18
CA ALA A 155 -40.11 10.58 21.84
C ALA A 155 -40.42 9.53 22.93
N LEU A 156 -39.37 8.77 23.35
CA LEU A 156 -39.53 7.77 24.41
C LEU A 156 -39.91 8.39 25.76
N ASN A 157 -39.37 9.55 26.12
CA ASN A 157 -39.72 10.26 27.33
C ASN A 157 -41.20 10.73 27.30
N SER A 158 -41.65 11.25 26.15
CA SER A 158 -43.06 11.65 25.96
C SER A 158 -44.01 10.45 26.03
N ILE A 159 -43.67 9.32 25.41
CA ILE A 159 -44.43 8.08 25.51
C ILE A 159 -44.52 7.61 26.95
N ARG A 160 -43.43 7.67 27.72
CA ARG A 160 -43.41 7.27 29.10
C ARG A 160 -44.37 8.11 29.96
N ALA A 161 -44.41 9.43 29.73
CA ALA A 161 -45.35 10.30 30.41
C ALA A 161 -46.83 9.95 30.09
N LEU A 162 -47.09 9.71 28.78
CA LEU A 162 -48.45 9.35 28.32
C LEU A 162 -48.95 7.99 28.81
N ILE A 163 -48.09 7.07 29.24
CA ILE A 163 -48.55 5.75 29.71
C ILE A 163 -49.51 5.87 30.91
N GLU A 164 -49.25 6.82 31.78
CA GLU A 164 -50.08 7.06 32.99
C GLU A 164 -51.23 8.01 32.70
N GLU A 165 -51.05 9.00 31.79
CA GLU A 165 -52.03 10.04 31.51
C GLU A 165 -53.08 9.63 30.46
N ASP A 166 -52.63 9.03 29.33
CA ASP A 166 -53.49 8.60 28.19
C ASP A 166 -52.86 7.36 27.53
N PRO A 167 -53.17 6.14 28.00
CA PRO A 167 -52.60 4.90 27.48
C PRO A 167 -52.87 4.66 25.98
N ASP A 168 -53.99 5.12 25.45
CA ASP A 168 -54.32 4.94 24.03
C ASP A 168 -53.51 5.89 23.15
N ARG A 169 -53.24 7.10 23.62
CA ARG A 169 -52.32 8.04 22.97
C ARG A 169 -50.89 7.51 23.02
N ALA A 170 -50.48 6.91 24.14
CA ALA A 170 -49.18 6.24 24.24
C ALA A 170 -49.01 5.10 23.21
N LYS A 171 -50.02 4.24 23.04
CA LYS A 171 -50.02 3.18 22.02
C LYS A 171 -49.88 3.73 20.60
N ARG A 172 -50.62 4.79 20.25
CA ARG A 172 -50.50 5.47 18.96
C ARG A 172 -49.10 6.02 18.71
N SER A 173 -48.50 6.64 19.76
CA SER A 173 -47.16 7.19 19.73
C SER A 173 -46.12 6.11 19.45
N ILE A 174 -46.22 4.93 20.06
CA ILE A 174 -45.34 3.77 19.83
C ILE A 174 -45.45 3.31 18.39
N THR A 175 -46.66 3.26 17.83
CA THR A 175 -46.89 2.85 16.45
C THR A 175 -46.23 3.82 15.47
N LEU A 176 -46.38 5.14 15.70
CA LEU A 176 -45.75 6.19 14.88
C LEU A 176 -44.21 6.12 14.96
N LEU A 177 -43.66 5.99 16.16
CA LEU A 177 -42.22 5.86 16.36
C LEU A 177 -41.67 4.65 15.65
N SER A 178 -42.37 3.51 15.71
CA SER A 178 -42.00 2.29 15.03
C SER A 178 -42.02 2.45 13.50
N ALA A 179 -42.98 3.19 12.94
CA ALA A 179 -43.07 3.51 11.53
C ALA A 179 -41.91 4.41 11.08
N ILE A 180 -41.61 5.47 11.86
CA ILE A 180 -40.49 6.38 11.58
C ILE A 180 -39.16 5.60 11.54
N LEU A 181 -38.90 4.75 12.55
CA LEU A 181 -37.69 3.94 12.61
C LEU A 181 -37.57 2.98 11.45
N ARG A 182 -38.64 2.29 11.09
CA ARG A 182 -38.66 1.35 9.96
C ARG A 182 -38.36 2.05 8.65
N ASN A 183 -38.97 3.22 8.41
CA ASN A 183 -38.73 4.01 7.21
C ASN A 183 -37.30 4.56 7.17
N ALA A 184 -36.78 5.10 8.26
CA ALA A 184 -35.39 5.55 8.35
C ALA A 184 -34.39 4.43 8.03
N MET A 185 -34.64 3.20 8.51
CA MET A 185 -33.80 2.03 8.21
C MET A 185 -33.97 1.55 6.75
N ALA A 186 -35.14 1.66 6.17
CA ALA A 186 -35.40 1.23 4.79
C ALA A 186 -34.76 2.19 3.75
N THR A 187 -34.78 3.49 4.04
CA THR A 187 -34.23 4.56 3.19
C THR A 187 -32.71 4.43 3.03
N VAL A 188 -32.02 3.89 4.02
CA VAL A 188 -30.56 3.66 3.97
C VAL A 188 -30.14 2.76 2.81
N LYS A 189 -30.98 1.83 2.39
CA LYS A 189 -30.69 0.88 1.32
C LYS A 189 -31.05 1.41 -0.09
N ARG A 190 -31.74 2.55 -0.17
CA ARG A 190 -32.23 3.11 -1.43
C ARG A 190 -31.53 4.44 -1.72
N ARG A 191 -31.04 4.63 -2.96
CA ARG A 191 -30.44 5.90 -3.41
C ARG A 191 -31.48 7.01 -3.59
N THR A 192 -32.72 6.63 -3.92
CA THR A 192 -33.84 7.54 -4.14
C THR A 192 -35.08 6.93 -3.53
N VAL A 193 -35.94 7.78 -2.96
CA VAL A 193 -37.23 7.42 -2.36
C VAL A 193 -38.32 8.16 -3.12
N PRO A 194 -39.46 7.53 -3.40
CA PRO A 194 -40.63 8.22 -3.99
C PRO A 194 -41.06 9.38 -3.08
N LEU A 195 -41.43 10.51 -3.68
CA LEU A 195 -41.83 11.70 -2.94
C LEU A 195 -43.01 11.42 -1.97
N GLY A 196 -43.93 10.54 -2.38
CA GLY A 196 -45.07 10.13 -1.52
C GLY A 196 -44.60 9.48 -0.20
N GLU A 197 -43.62 8.55 -0.26
CA GLU A 197 -43.08 7.90 0.93
C GLU A 197 -42.37 8.91 1.86
N GLU A 198 -41.69 9.93 1.30
CA GLU A 198 -41.05 11.00 2.04
C GLU A 198 -42.09 11.90 2.76
N ILE A 199 -43.19 12.25 2.05
CA ILE A 199 -44.27 13.02 2.64
C ILE A 199 -44.95 12.25 3.78
N ASP A 200 -45.17 10.94 3.64
CA ASP A 200 -45.74 10.11 4.69
C ASP A 200 -44.84 10.00 5.90
N MET A 201 -43.51 9.98 5.69
CA MET A 201 -42.53 10.04 6.75
C MET A 201 -42.59 11.38 7.51
N VAL A 202 -42.66 12.50 6.78
CA VAL A 202 -42.79 13.84 7.36
C VAL A 202 -44.09 13.95 8.17
N ARG A 203 -45.19 13.42 7.66
CA ARG A 203 -46.50 13.39 8.38
C ARG A 203 -46.39 12.60 9.67
N SER A 204 -45.73 11.43 9.65
CA SER A 204 -45.54 10.60 10.84
C SER A 204 -44.68 11.31 11.88
N TYR A 205 -43.61 11.98 11.44
CA TYR A 205 -42.72 12.77 12.28
C TYR A 205 -43.48 13.95 12.95
N LEU A 206 -44.19 14.74 12.14
CA LEU A 206 -44.95 15.89 12.62
C LEU A 206 -46.10 15.46 13.51
N GLY A 207 -46.76 14.32 13.22
CA GLY A 207 -47.80 13.73 14.10
C GLY A 207 -47.24 13.38 15.48
N MET A 208 -46.00 12.91 15.56
CA MET A 208 -45.33 12.62 16.84
C MET A 208 -44.93 13.88 17.59
N GLU A 209 -44.40 14.89 16.91
CA GLU A 209 -44.08 16.19 17.51
C GLU A 209 -45.35 16.92 17.97
N ALA A 210 -46.46 16.83 17.25
CA ALA A 210 -47.74 17.40 17.65
C ALA A 210 -48.28 16.79 18.97
N MET A 211 -48.01 15.49 19.20
CA MET A 211 -48.34 14.88 20.50
C MET A 211 -47.52 15.41 21.67
N ARG A 212 -46.29 15.87 21.38
CA ARG A 212 -45.36 16.42 22.35
C ARG A 212 -45.61 17.89 22.64
N TYR A 213 -45.92 18.68 21.62
CA TYR A 213 -46.07 20.13 21.74
C TYR A 213 -47.54 20.53 21.93
N GLU A 214 -48.50 19.60 21.79
CA GLU A 214 -49.92 19.80 21.99
C GLU A 214 -50.45 21.00 21.17
N GLU A 215 -51.10 21.96 21.84
CA GLU A 215 -51.68 23.14 21.18
C GLU A 215 -50.63 24.12 20.61
N ARG A 216 -49.33 23.91 20.87
CA ARG A 216 -48.26 24.80 20.38
C ARG A 216 -47.83 24.49 18.95
N LEU A 217 -48.19 23.32 18.41
CA LEU A 217 -47.81 22.90 17.07
C LEU A 217 -49.04 22.72 16.21
N HIS A 218 -49.25 23.65 15.32
CA HIS A 218 -50.27 23.54 14.27
C HIS A 218 -49.62 23.21 12.93
N VAL A 219 -49.91 22.05 12.39
CA VAL A 219 -49.39 21.61 11.12
C VAL A 219 -50.50 21.62 10.04
N ARG A 220 -50.27 22.32 8.94
CA ARG A 220 -51.16 22.35 7.82
C ARG A 220 -50.43 21.79 6.57
N PHE A 221 -51.07 20.87 5.90
CA PHE A 221 -50.61 20.34 4.61
C PHE A 221 -51.54 20.88 3.54
N ASP A 222 -51.02 21.69 2.67
CA ASP A 222 -51.77 22.21 1.49
C ASP A 222 -51.49 21.35 0.25
#